data_14914ddddc086ea1e70a52f9214f4a1f
#
_entry.id   14914ddddc086ea1e70a52f9214f4a1f
#
_cell.length_a   1.000
_cell.length_b   1.000
_cell.length_c   1.000
_cell.angle_alpha   90.00
_cell.angle_beta   90.00
_cell.angle_gamma   90.00
#
_symmetry.space_group_name_H-M   'P 1'
#
loop_
_entity.id
_entity.type
_entity.pdbx_description
1 polymer ?
#
loop_
_entity_poly.entity_id
_entity_poly.type
_entity_poly.pdbx_seq_one_letter_code
_entity_poly.pdbx_strand_id
1 'polypeptide(L)'
;VKVNLNETVSPAVVVVKGNGRVSVDGAGTISGEASVNKGGEGTLALNTLNSYTGPTVLHEGILEFNSLTNGSEPSAIGASANFAQSWIFDGGTYLYTGGTTSTDRAAQVKSETELNIAKGDATVTMNGVFEGDGDLAFSGDGQVTIGTNKFFGYKGATILRGGKLNLSTTDISKAGIGSSSKLVMVGGELKTKGESNGYETYS
;
A
#
# COMPACT_ATOMS: atom_id res chain seq x y z
N VAL A 1 -12.99 -16.62 9.36
CA VAL A 1 -12.37 -17.88 8.89
C VAL A 1 -10.87 -17.79 9.04
N LYS A 2 -10.23 -18.85 9.54
CA LYS A 2 -8.77 -18.97 9.59
C LYS A 2 -8.34 -20.08 8.61
N VAL A 3 -7.43 -19.73 7.71
CA VAL A 3 -6.78 -20.66 6.79
C VAL A 3 -5.34 -20.83 7.27
N ASN A 4 -4.95 -22.05 7.61
CA ASN A 4 -3.60 -22.36 8.05
C ASN A 4 -2.85 -23.09 6.92
N LEU A 5 -1.91 -22.42 6.28
CA LEU A 5 -1.07 -23.00 5.24
C LEU A 5 0.12 -23.72 5.91
N ASN A 6 0.13 -25.05 5.84
CA ASN A 6 1.23 -25.85 6.37
C ASN A 6 2.31 -26.13 5.30
N GLU A 7 1.98 -25.92 4.04
CA GLU A 7 2.82 -26.18 2.87
C GLU A 7 2.60 -25.11 1.79
N THR A 8 3.45 -25.14 0.77
CA THR A 8 3.32 -24.27 -0.40
C THR A 8 2.14 -24.69 -1.27
N VAL A 9 1.30 -23.73 -1.62
CA VAL A 9 0.19 -23.92 -2.56
C VAL A 9 0.35 -22.98 -3.75
N SER A 10 -0.06 -23.43 -4.94
CA SER A 10 0.06 -22.67 -6.19
C SER A 10 -1.29 -22.61 -6.93
N PRO A 11 -2.29 -21.91 -6.37
CA PRO A 11 -3.57 -21.72 -7.03
C PRO A 11 -3.42 -20.76 -8.22
N ALA A 12 -4.30 -20.84 -9.21
CA ALA A 12 -4.35 -19.83 -10.28
C ALA A 12 -4.83 -18.46 -9.73
N VAL A 13 -5.76 -18.48 -8.78
CA VAL A 13 -6.32 -17.28 -8.17
C VAL A 13 -6.79 -17.55 -6.74
N VAL A 14 -6.59 -16.58 -5.87
CA VAL A 14 -7.21 -16.51 -4.53
C VAL A 14 -8.25 -15.41 -4.58
N VAL A 15 -9.52 -15.76 -4.37
CA VAL A 15 -10.62 -14.79 -4.32
C VAL A 15 -11.25 -14.81 -2.93
N VAL A 16 -11.27 -13.67 -2.28
CA VAL A 16 -11.94 -13.49 -0.99
C VAL A 16 -13.00 -12.41 -1.11
N LYS A 17 -14.26 -12.79 -0.89
CA LYS A 17 -15.42 -11.91 -0.90
C LYS A 17 -16.25 -12.16 0.35
N GLY A 18 -16.99 -11.14 0.78
CA GLY A 18 -17.88 -11.23 1.95
C GLY A 18 -17.48 -10.25 3.05
N ASN A 19 -18.26 -10.26 4.14
CA ASN A 19 -18.22 -9.23 5.19
C ASN A 19 -17.44 -9.67 6.44
N GLY A 20 -16.99 -10.91 6.48
CA GLY A 20 -16.22 -11.45 7.60
C GLY A 20 -14.71 -11.30 7.45
N ARG A 21 -13.99 -11.67 8.51
CA ARG A 21 -12.52 -11.74 8.48
C ARG A 21 -12.07 -13.13 8.01
N VAL A 22 -11.18 -13.14 7.01
CA VAL A 22 -10.41 -14.31 6.59
C VAL A 22 -8.94 -14.02 6.90
N SER A 23 -8.25 -14.89 7.64
CA SER A 23 -6.81 -14.80 7.84
C SER A 23 -6.11 -15.99 7.22
N VAL A 24 -5.00 -15.74 6.55
CA VAL A 24 -4.09 -16.73 5.99
C VAL A 24 -2.82 -16.72 6.82
N ASP A 25 -2.61 -17.80 7.56
CA ASP A 25 -1.53 -17.97 8.55
C ASP A 25 -0.74 -19.25 8.25
N GLY A 26 0.34 -19.49 8.99
CA GLY A 26 1.12 -20.73 8.95
C GLY A 26 2.51 -20.55 8.39
N ALA A 27 3.22 -21.68 8.22
CA ALA A 27 4.57 -21.73 7.68
C ALA A 27 4.62 -21.91 6.15
N GLY A 28 3.47 -22.24 5.54
CA GLY A 28 3.34 -22.39 4.10
C GLY A 28 3.26 -21.05 3.37
N THR A 29 3.24 -21.09 2.05
CA THR A 29 3.24 -19.91 1.18
C THR A 29 2.28 -20.08 0.01
N ILE A 30 1.73 -18.99 -0.46
CA ILE A 30 1.06 -18.92 -1.77
C ILE A 30 2.13 -18.58 -2.80
N SER A 31 2.24 -19.38 -3.86
CA SER A 31 3.29 -19.26 -4.88
C SER A 31 2.76 -19.37 -6.31
N GLY A 32 3.66 -19.45 -7.29
CA GLY A 32 3.32 -19.56 -8.71
C GLY A 32 2.80 -18.26 -9.30
N GLU A 33 1.99 -18.35 -10.32
CA GLU A 33 1.39 -17.20 -11.03
C GLU A 33 0.06 -16.75 -10.42
N ALA A 34 -0.23 -17.17 -9.19
CA ALA A 34 -1.47 -16.82 -8.51
C ALA A 34 -1.70 -15.29 -8.49
N SER A 35 -2.96 -14.89 -8.64
CA SER A 35 -3.41 -13.54 -8.29
C SER A 35 -4.23 -13.57 -7.00
N VAL A 36 -4.23 -12.47 -6.27
CA VAL A 36 -5.06 -12.28 -5.06
C VAL A 36 -6.06 -11.17 -5.32
N ASN A 37 -7.36 -11.49 -5.23
CA ASN A 37 -8.45 -10.56 -5.44
C ASN A 37 -9.31 -10.46 -4.17
N LYS A 38 -9.28 -9.32 -3.52
CA LYS A 38 -10.09 -9.01 -2.35
C LYS A 38 -11.24 -8.09 -2.72
N GLY A 39 -12.47 -8.56 -2.50
CA GLY A 39 -13.72 -7.81 -2.60
C GLY A 39 -14.62 -8.03 -1.39
N GLY A 40 -15.76 -7.29 -1.34
CA GLY A 40 -16.67 -7.28 -0.18
C GLY A 40 -16.08 -6.56 1.04
N GLU A 41 -16.94 -6.14 1.96
CA GLU A 41 -16.61 -5.24 3.08
C GLU A 41 -15.69 -5.86 4.15
N GLY A 42 -15.53 -7.18 4.18
CA GLY A 42 -14.74 -7.87 5.20
C GLY A 42 -13.23 -7.68 5.04
N THR A 43 -12.48 -8.40 5.86
CA THR A 43 -11.00 -8.34 5.91
C THR A 43 -10.38 -9.62 5.35
N LEU A 44 -9.37 -9.47 4.48
CA LEU A 44 -8.39 -10.50 4.19
C LEU A 44 -7.08 -10.13 4.88
N ALA A 45 -6.62 -10.95 5.83
CA ALA A 45 -5.32 -10.80 6.46
C ALA A 45 -4.32 -11.82 5.89
N LEU A 46 -3.25 -11.34 5.30
CA LEU A 46 -2.14 -12.15 4.78
C LEU A 46 -0.96 -12.07 5.74
N ASN A 47 -0.76 -13.14 6.51
CA ASN A 47 0.29 -13.25 7.53
C ASN A 47 1.44 -14.17 7.12
N THR A 48 1.38 -14.75 5.91
CA THR A 48 2.41 -15.62 5.36
C THR A 48 3.34 -14.86 4.42
N LEU A 49 4.58 -15.32 4.30
CA LEU A 49 5.52 -14.78 3.32
C LEU A 49 5.25 -15.45 1.96
N ASN A 50 4.56 -14.75 1.08
CA ASN A 50 4.10 -15.28 -0.19
C ASN A 50 5.06 -14.94 -1.34
N SER A 51 5.13 -15.83 -2.33
CA SER A 51 6.00 -15.69 -3.51
C SER A 51 5.22 -15.72 -4.83
N TYR A 52 3.91 -15.55 -4.80
CA TYR A 52 3.12 -15.49 -6.03
C TYR A 52 3.48 -14.24 -6.86
N THR A 53 3.43 -14.38 -8.19
CA THR A 53 3.89 -13.36 -9.13
C THR A 53 2.77 -12.61 -9.85
N GLY A 54 1.53 -13.09 -9.73
CA GLY A 54 0.37 -12.37 -10.26
C GLY A 54 0.00 -11.13 -9.43
N PRO A 55 -0.99 -10.36 -9.89
CA PRO A 55 -1.39 -9.14 -9.23
C PRO A 55 -2.10 -9.36 -7.89
N THR A 56 -1.92 -8.38 -6.99
CA THR A 56 -2.74 -8.22 -5.79
C THR A 56 -3.71 -7.07 -6.01
N VAL A 57 -5.01 -7.36 -5.94
CA VAL A 57 -6.10 -6.41 -6.24
C VAL A 57 -7.01 -6.26 -5.03
N LEU A 58 -7.22 -5.04 -4.60
CA LEU A 58 -8.23 -4.69 -3.60
C LEU A 58 -9.31 -3.85 -4.25
N HIS A 59 -10.56 -4.36 -4.22
CA HIS A 59 -11.75 -3.68 -4.72
C HIS A 59 -12.56 -3.06 -3.57
N GLU A 60 -12.59 -3.71 -2.40
CA GLU A 60 -13.46 -3.31 -1.31
C GLU A 60 -13.02 -3.94 0.02
N GLY A 61 -13.37 -3.31 1.15
CA GLY A 61 -13.05 -3.78 2.49
C GLY A 61 -11.58 -3.58 2.84
N ILE A 62 -10.99 -4.53 3.56
CA ILE A 62 -9.63 -4.41 4.10
C ILE A 62 -8.75 -5.56 3.60
N LEU A 63 -7.59 -5.22 3.04
CA LEU A 63 -6.49 -6.14 2.86
C LEU A 63 -5.40 -5.80 3.87
N GLU A 64 -5.29 -6.64 4.89
CA GLU A 64 -4.30 -6.51 5.97
C GLU A 64 -3.07 -7.35 5.64
N PHE A 65 -1.88 -6.78 5.83
CA PHE A 65 -0.61 -7.45 5.54
C PHE A 65 0.49 -6.96 6.47
N ASN A 66 1.40 -7.86 6.85
CA ASN A 66 2.43 -7.60 7.87
C ASN A 66 3.85 -7.51 7.32
N SER A 67 4.08 -7.76 6.04
CA SER A 67 5.39 -7.61 5.40
C SER A 67 5.26 -7.01 4.00
N LEU A 68 6.21 -6.14 3.67
CA LEU A 68 6.30 -5.45 2.40
C LEU A 68 7.78 -5.35 2.01
N THR A 69 8.12 -5.79 0.81
CA THR A 69 9.47 -5.81 0.22
C THR A 69 9.45 -5.13 -1.15
N ASN A 70 10.58 -5.07 -1.81
CA ASN A 70 10.66 -4.62 -3.20
C ASN A 70 9.90 -5.53 -4.16
N GLY A 71 9.64 -5.05 -5.36
CA GLY A 71 9.11 -5.86 -6.44
C GLY A 71 10.02 -7.06 -6.71
N SER A 72 9.44 -8.21 -7.09
CA SER A 72 10.09 -9.49 -7.31
C SER A 72 10.66 -10.17 -6.06
N GLU A 73 10.47 -9.61 -4.88
CA GLU A 73 10.85 -10.22 -3.60
C GLU A 73 9.60 -10.69 -2.83
N PRO A 74 9.67 -11.86 -2.15
CA PRO A 74 8.55 -12.37 -1.37
C PRO A 74 8.12 -11.40 -0.26
N SER A 75 6.81 -11.26 -0.12
CA SER A 75 6.16 -10.47 0.95
C SER A 75 4.77 -11.03 1.24
N ALA A 76 4.05 -10.46 2.18
CA ALA A 76 2.66 -10.87 2.42
C ALA A 76 1.79 -10.69 1.17
N ILE A 77 2.07 -9.69 0.34
CA ILE A 77 1.37 -9.42 -0.94
C ILE A 77 2.10 -9.97 -2.17
N GLY A 78 2.84 -11.09 -2.00
CA GLY A 78 3.51 -11.81 -3.08
C GLY A 78 4.86 -11.22 -3.50
N ALA A 79 5.35 -11.72 -4.64
CA ALA A 79 6.62 -11.36 -5.27
C ALA A 79 6.43 -10.89 -6.72
N SER A 80 5.34 -10.22 -7.02
CA SER A 80 5.08 -9.68 -8.37
C SER A 80 6.15 -8.67 -8.76
N ALA A 81 6.44 -8.60 -10.06
CA ALA A 81 7.37 -7.64 -10.62
C ALA A 81 6.92 -6.20 -10.38
N ASN A 82 7.86 -5.27 -10.44
CA ASN A 82 7.61 -3.85 -10.18
C ASN A 82 6.93 -3.17 -11.38
N PHE A 83 5.65 -3.53 -11.61
CA PHE A 83 4.76 -2.89 -12.56
C PHE A 83 3.52 -2.37 -11.84
N ALA A 84 2.96 -1.24 -12.27
CA ALA A 84 1.79 -0.66 -11.63
C ALA A 84 0.59 -1.63 -11.59
N GLN A 85 0.44 -2.46 -12.63
CA GLN A 85 -0.60 -3.48 -12.73
C GLN A 85 -0.43 -4.66 -11.75
N SER A 86 0.71 -4.73 -11.06
CA SER A 86 0.98 -5.78 -10.07
C SER A 86 0.38 -5.49 -8.69
N TRP A 87 0.14 -4.23 -8.36
CA TRP A 87 -0.47 -3.80 -7.10
C TRP A 87 -1.59 -2.80 -7.38
N ILE A 88 -2.84 -3.25 -7.28
CA ILE A 88 -4.00 -2.50 -7.77
C ILE A 88 -4.86 -2.00 -6.61
N PHE A 89 -4.98 -0.69 -6.54
CA PHE A 89 -5.78 0.09 -5.61
C PHE A 89 -7.10 0.48 -6.30
N ASP A 90 -8.14 -0.34 -6.11
CA ASP A 90 -9.44 -0.18 -6.76
C ASP A 90 -10.58 -0.02 -5.73
N GLY A 91 -10.26 0.51 -4.57
CA GLY A 91 -11.14 0.77 -3.44
C GLY A 91 -10.62 0.17 -2.13
N GLY A 92 -11.33 0.39 -1.02
CA GLY A 92 -11.03 -0.19 0.29
C GLY A 92 -9.75 0.34 0.96
N THR A 93 -9.24 -0.45 1.91
CA THR A 93 -8.07 -0.08 2.72
C THR A 93 -6.99 -1.15 2.65
N TYR A 94 -5.80 -0.80 2.20
CA TYR A 94 -4.57 -1.55 2.44
C TYR A 94 -4.06 -1.23 3.84
N LEU A 95 -4.18 -2.19 4.76
CA LEU A 95 -3.79 -2.04 6.16
C LEU A 95 -2.44 -2.71 6.40
N TYR A 96 -1.38 -1.94 6.53
CA TYR A 96 -0.06 -2.43 6.87
C TYR A 96 0.14 -2.51 8.39
N THR A 97 0.41 -3.71 8.89
CA THR A 97 0.62 -3.99 10.33
C THR A 97 2.07 -4.37 10.67
N GLY A 98 2.96 -4.30 9.68
CA GLY A 98 4.38 -4.61 9.84
C GLY A 98 5.18 -3.52 10.56
N GLY A 99 6.50 -3.66 10.55
CA GLY A 99 7.45 -2.67 11.07
C GLY A 99 7.94 -1.71 9.97
N THR A 100 8.98 -0.95 10.31
CA THR A 100 9.63 -0.04 9.35
C THR A 100 10.20 -0.81 8.16
N THR A 101 9.92 -0.33 6.96
CA THR A 101 10.35 -0.94 5.69
C THR A 101 10.46 0.08 4.56
N SER A 102 11.01 -0.36 3.43
CA SER A 102 10.96 0.38 2.17
C SER A 102 10.57 -0.53 1.02
N THR A 103 9.95 0.03 -0.01
CA THR A 103 9.57 -0.70 -1.21
C THR A 103 9.69 0.18 -2.45
N ASP A 104 10.07 -0.42 -3.57
CA ASP A 104 10.04 0.18 -4.90
C ASP A 104 8.80 -0.20 -5.70
N ARG A 105 7.86 -0.95 -5.10
CA ARG A 105 6.66 -1.41 -5.80
C ARG A 105 5.87 -0.24 -6.37
N ALA A 106 5.60 -0.33 -7.67
CA ALA A 106 4.65 0.53 -8.34
C ALA A 106 3.21 0.07 -8.07
N ALA A 107 2.26 0.99 -8.15
CA ALA A 107 0.84 0.69 -7.97
C ALA A 107 -0.04 1.45 -8.95
N GLN A 108 -1.18 0.86 -9.30
CA GLN A 108 -2.23 1.50 -10.08
C GLN A 108 -3.40 1.90 -9.18
N VAL A 109 -3.65 3.19 -9.07
CA VAL A 109 -4.76 3.76 -8.29
C VAL A 109 -5.93 4.01 -9.22
N LYS A 110 -6.98 3.18 -9.12
CA LYS A 110 -8.15 3.23 -10.01
C LYS A 110 -9.32 3.97 -9.38
N SER A 111 -9.52 3.74 -8.09
CA SER A 111 -10.59 4.34 -7.29
C SER A 111 -10.01 4.90 -6.00
N GLU A 112 -10.81 5.63 -5.23
CA GLU A 112 -10.38 6.08 -3.91
C GLU A 112 -10.00 4.86 -3.05
N THR A 113 -8.73 4.81 -2.67
CA THR A 113 -8.17 3.72 -1.86
C THR A 113 -7.34 4.30 -0.73
N GLU A 114 -7.41 3.67 0.44
CA GLU A 114 -6.67 4.08 1.61
C GLU A 114 -5.45 3.18 1.83
N LEU A 115 -4.29 3.78 2.11
CA LEU A 115 -3.10 3.13 2.65
C LEU A 115 -2.97 3.51 4.12
N ASN A 116 -3.21 2.54 5.00
CA ASN A 116 -3.16 2.71 6.45
C ASN A 116 -1.90 2.05 7.02
N ILE A 117 -1.08 2.82 7.75
CA ILE A 117 0.07 2.32 8.49
C ILE A 117 -0.31 2.27 9.96
N ALA A 118 -0.63 1.06 10.45
CA ALA A 118 -1.25 0.86 11.75
C ALA A 118 -0.37 1.23 12.94
N LYS A 119 0.95 0.95 12.86
CA LYS A 119 1.86 1.15 13.99
C LYS A 119 2.50 2.52 13.98
N GLY A 120 2.39 3.27 15.08
CA GLY A 120 2.91 4.62 15.23
C GLY A 120 4.44 4.75 15.15
N ASP A 121 5.18 3.67 15.40
CA ASP A 121 6.62 3.58 15.27
C ASP A 121 7.09 3.06 13.89
N ALA A 122 6.17 2.65 13.03
CA ALA A 122 6.51 2.16 11.70
C ALA A 122 6.60 3.29 10.68
N THR A 123 7.63 3.22 9.84
CA THR A 123 7.79 4.06 8.66
C THR A 123 7.84 3.17 7.41
N VAL A 124 6.97 3.45 6.46
CA VAL A 124 6.98 2.81 5.14
C VAL A 124 7.51 3.82 4.12
N THR A 125 8.70 3.54 3.55
CA THR A 125 9.28 4.38 2.50
C THR A 125 8.86 3.86 1.13
N MET A 126 8.14 4.69 0.37
CA MET A 126 7.65 4.40 -0.96
C MET A 126 8.60 4.98 -2.01
N ASN A 127 9.24 4.12 -2.80
CA ASN A 127 10.16 4.49 -3.88
C ASN A 127 9.57 4.15 -5.27
N GLY A 128 8.42 3.47 -5.33
CA GLY A 128 7.73 3.12 -6.56
C GLY A 128 6.93 4.27 -7.16
N VAL A 129 6.43 4.06 -8.37
CA VAL A 129 5.52 4.99 -9.06
C VAL A 129 4.08 4.56 -8.82
N PHE A 130 3.25 5.47 -8.35
CA PHE A 130 1.81 5.28 -8.26
C PHE A 130 1.15 6.05 -9.40
N GLU A 131 0.37 5.38 -10.23
CA GLU A 131 -0.27 5.96 -11.41
C GLU A 131 -1.76 5.63 -11.45
N GLY A 132 -2.53 6.33 -12.28
CA GLY A 132 -3.98 6.13 -12.46
C GLY A 132 -4.79 7.39 -12.21
N ASP A 133 -6.10 7.24 -12.12
CA ASP A 133 -7.04 8.36 -12.01
C ASP A 133 -7.75 8.42 -10.65
N GLY A 134 -7.54 7.42 -9.77
CA GLY A 134 -8.17 7.34 -8.45
C GLY A 134 -7.52 8.22 -7.38
N ASP A 135 -8.20 8.44 -6.29
CA ASP A 135 -7.73 9.17 -5.13
C ASP A 135 -6.93 8.24 -4.18
N LEU A 136 -5.88 8.75 -3.55
CA LEU A 136 -5.10 8.00 -2.58
C LEU A 136 -5.13 8.66 -1.21
N ALA A 137 -5.71 7.95 -0.23
CA ALA A 137 -5.74 8.40 1.15
C ALA A 137 -4.64 7.75 1.98
N PHE A 138 -4.07 8.49 2.89
CA PHE A 138 -3.10 8.02 3.90
C PHE A 138 -3.70 8.17 5.29
N SER A 139 -3.54 7.14 6.13
CA SER A 139 -4.07 7.13 7.50
C SER A 139 -3.26 6.22 8.43
N GLY A 140 -3.77 5.99 9.64
CA GLY A 140 -3.14 5.20 10.69
C GLY A 140 -2.31 6.06 11.62
N ASP A 141 -1.50 5.41 12.48
CA ASP A 141 -0.65 6.10 13.45
C ASP A 141 0.80 6.25 12.97
N GLY A 142 1.18 5.47 11.94
CA GLY A 142 2.54 5.41 11.41
C GLY A 142 2.85 6.49 10.39
N GLN A 143 3.97 6.31 9.71
CA GLN A 143 4.49 7.27 8.74
C GLN A 143 4.63 6.63 7.36
N VAL A 144 4.22 7.37 6.33
CA VAL A 144 4.62 7.13 4.94
C VAL A 144 5.66 8.18 4.55
N THR A 145 6.80 7.72 4.03
CA THR A 145 7.84 8.58 3.46
C THR A 145 7.89 8.38 1.95
N ILE A 146 7.79 9.45 1.20
CA ILE A 146 7.93 9.42 -0.25
C ILE A 146 9.40 9.61 -0.59
N GLY A 147 10.04 8.52 -1.05
CA GLY A 147 11.48 8.46 -1.32
C GLY A 147 11.88 8.87 -2.74
N THR A 148 10.92 9.13 -3.63
CA THR A 148 11.18 9.46 -5.03
C THR A 148 10.27 10.56 -5.57
N ASN A 149 10.79 11.40 -6.45
CA ASN A 149 10.00 12.42 -7.15
C ASN A 149 8.97 11.83 -8.14
N LYS A 150 9.02 10.52 -8.39
CA LYS A 150 8.13 9.83 -9.34
C LYS A 150 6.90 9.19 -8.70
N PHE A 151 6.80 9.22 -7.37
CA PHE A 151 5.72 8.52 -6.65
C PHE A 151 4.33 8.93 -7.13
N PHE A 152 4.07 10.22 -7.24
CA PHE A 152 2.74 10.75 -7.51
C PHE A 152 2.42 10.84 -9.01
N GLY A 153 2.41 9.72 -9.70
CA GLY A 153 1.99 9.64 -11.11
C GLY A 153 0.46 9.57 -11.30
N TYR A 154 -0.33 9.44 -10.23
CA TYR A 154 -1.79 9.40 -10.30
C TYR A 154 -2.40 10.81 -10.35
N LYS A 155 -3.60 10.91 -10.95
CA LYS A 155 -4.29 12.20 -11.18
C LYS A 155 -5.32 12.56 -10.12
N GLY A 156 -5.73 11.60 -9.30
CA GLY A 156 -6.70 11.82 -8.23
C GLY A 156 -6.14 12.65 -7.07
N ALA A 157 -6.96 12.93 -6.09
CA ALA A 157 -6.58 13.66 -4.89
C ALA A 157 -5.63 12.85 -4.01
N THR A 158 -4.72 13.54 -3.33
CA THR A 158 -3.99 13.03 -2.17
C THR A 158 -4.72 13.46 -0.91
N ILE A 159 -5.12 12.49 -0.08
CA ILE A 159 -5.94 12.75 1.11
C ILE A 159 -5.15 12.29 2.34
N LEU A 160 -4.88 13.19 3.28
CA LEU A 160 -4.28 12.84 4.56
C LEU A 160 -5.37 12.81 5.64
N ARG A 161 -5.69 11.61 6.14
CA ARG A 161 -6.71 11.37 7.17
C ARG A 161 -6.12 11.16 8.55
N GLY A 162 -4.85 10.77 8.63
CA GLY A 162 -4.14 10.52 9.89
C GLY A 162 -2.69 10.15 9.64
N GLY A 163 -1.93 9.89 10.72
CA GLY A 163 -0.53 9.54 10.64
C GLY A 163 0.37 10.66 10.13
N LYS A 164 1.48 10.27 9.50
CA LYS A 164 2.46 11.22 8.99
C LYS A 164 2.77 10.94 7.53
N LEU A 165 2.67 11.96 6.69
CA LEU A 165 3.12 11.92 5.30
C LEU A 165 4.38 12.79 5.17
N ASN A 166 5.52 12.16 4.89
CA ASN A 166 6.80 12.81 4.75
C ASN A 166 7.21 12.86 3.27
N LEU A 167 7.30 14.05 2.72
CA LEU A 167 7.78 14.29 1.38
C LEU A 167 9.27 14.62 1.45
N SER A 168 10.13 13.69 1.05
CA SER A 168 11.59 13.83 1.16
C SER A 168 12.21 14.78 0.14
N THR A 169 11.40 15.46 -0.67
CA THR A 169 11.85 16.39 -1.72
C THR A 169 11.54 17.84 -1.38
N THR A 170 12.46 18.74 -1.76
CA THR A 170 12.37 20.19 -1.53
C THR A 170 11.35 20.89 -2.42
N ASP A 171 10.87 20.23 -3.45
CA ASP A 171 9.97 20.84 -4.44
C ASP A 171 8.64 20.10 -4.42
N ILE A 172 7.64 20.68 -3.76
CA ILE A 172 6.28 20.12 -3.69
C ILE A 172 5.70 19.94 -5.10
N SER A 173 6.08 20.77 -6.07
CA SER A 173 5.67 20.59 -7.45
C SER A 173 6.36 19.39 -8.10
N LYS A 174 7.56 19.01 -7.63
CA LYS A 174 8.31 17.82 -8.03
C LYS A 174 8.11 16.63 -7.09
N ALA A 175 7.75 16.87 -5.83
CA ALA A 175 7.24 15.83 -4.95
C ALA A 175 5.93 15.27 -5.50
N GLY A 176 5.37 16.06 -6.46
CA GLY A 176 4.22 15.62 -7.19
C GLY A 176 3.11 15.11 -6.28
N ILE A 177 2.60 15.96 -5.37
CA ILE A 177 1.24 15.72 -4.92
C ILE A 177 0.38 15.91 -6.18
N GLY A 178 0.49 14.96 -7.09
CA GLY A 178 -0.22 14.84 -8.33
C GLY A 178 -0.04 16.01 -9.31
N SER A 179 0.20 15.69 -10.56
CA SER A 179 0.20 16.66 -11.67
C SER A 179 -1.18 17.31 -11.87
N SER A 180 -2.16 16.99 -11.05
CA SER A 180 -3.52 17.48 -11.23
C SER A 180 -4.25 17.71 -9.96
N SER A 181 -3.72 17.29 -8.81
CA SER A 181 -4.69 16.99 -7.83
C SER A 181 -4.68 17.91 -6.64
N LYS A 182 -5.64 17.73 -5.91
CA LYS A 182 -6.02 18.36 -4.71
C LYS A 182 -5.32 17.66 -3.55
N LEU A 183 -4.64 18.41 -2.70
CA LEU A 183 -4.27 17.93 -1.36
C LEU A 183 -5.42 18.21 -0.42
N VAL A 184 -5.91 17.18 0.25
CA VAL A 184 -6.97 17.28 1.27
C VAL A 184 -6.38 16.84 2.60
N MET A 185 -6.35 17.74 3.58
CA MET A 185 -5.93 17.42 4.95
C MET A 185 -7.18 17.37 5.84
N VAL A 186 -7.49 16.17 6.33
CA VAL A 186 -8.58 15.92 7.28
C VAL A 186 -8.00 15.73 8.69
N GLY A 187 -6.78 15.24 8.78
CA GLY A 187 -6.02 15.02 10.01
C GLY A 187 -4.59 14.58 9.68
N GLY A 188 -3.78 14.31 10.71
CA GLY A 188 -2.41 13.87 10.55
C GLY A 188 -1.41 15.02 10.37
N GLU A 189 -0.18 14.67 10.01
CA GLU A 189 0.95 15.57 9.89
C GLU A 189 1.58 15.46 8.51
N LEU A 190 1.70 16.57 7.79
CA LEU A 190 2.44 16.66 6.53
C LEU A 190 3.81 17.26 6.81
N LYS A 191 4.88 16.57 6.42
CA LYS A 191 6.24 17.07 6.45
C LYS A 191 6.77 17.27 5.04
N THR A 192 7.29 18.45 4.77
CA THR A 192 7.99 18.76 3.52
C THR A 192 9.42 19.15 3.82
N LYS A 193 10.34 18.86 2.93
CA LYS A 193 11.71 19.33 3.07
C LYS A 193 11.79 20.78 2.61
N GLY A 194 12.06 21.72 3.53
CA GLY A 194 12.24 23.13 3.23
C GLY A 194 13.56 23.41 2.48
N GLU A 195 13.68 24.58 1.84
CA GLU A 195 14.87 25.01 1.06
C GLU A 195 16.15 25.08 1.90
N SER A 196 16.05 25.18 3.22
CA SER A 196 17.15 25.27 4.18
C SER A 196 17.58 23.93 4.80
N ASN A 197 17.26 22.78 4.20
CA ASN A 197 17.47 21.44 4.77
C ASN A 197 16.70 21.14 6.06
N GLY A 198 15.77 22.00 6.47
CA GLY A 198 14.80 21.73 7.52
C GLY A 198 13.50 21.12 6.98
N TYR A 199 12.72 20.45 7.86
CA TYR A 199 11.36 20.04 7.53
C TYR A 199 10.38 21.08 8.02
N GLU A 200 9.41 21.43 7.17
CA GLU A 200 8.25 22.21 7.57
C GLU A 200 7.10 21.22 7.85
N THR A 201 6.36 21.50 8.93
CA THR A 201 5.25 20.65 9.38
C THR A 201 3.96 21.41 9.26
N TYR A 202 2.95 20.78 8.68
CA TYR A 202 1.58 21.27 8.58
C TYR A 202 0.66 20.28 9.29
N SER A 203 -0.14 20.73 10.23
CA SER A 203 -1.07 19.94 11.05
C SER A 203 -2.49 20.47 10.95
#